data_e1dbb81a3dae6c62fe2fddbbf1dfe754
#
_entry.id   e1dbb81a3dae6c62fe2fddbbf1dfe754
#
_cell.length_a   1.000
_cell.length_b   1.000
_cell.length_c   1.000
_cell.angle_alpha   90.00
_cell.angle_beta   90.00
_cell.angle_gamma   90.00
#
_symmetry.space_group_name_H-M   'P 1'
#
loop_
_entity.id
_entity.type
_entity.pdbx_description
1 polymer ?
#
loop_
_entity_poly.entity_id
_entity_poly.type
_entity_poly.pdbx_seq_one_letter_code
_entity_poly.pdbx_strand_id
1 'polypeptide(L)'
;MDFLIVGSGMFGAAIARHLAPYAAVTVAGPEARTDGPGGYGAHHDEGRIIGDLSQDLVWSELNRRARDGMTELDPTLITSCGALTATTRDGPGYLSVAAQLREHSGADIRTLTSDAACAGFPMVRFGPDETILHQPAAGHFSPRRYVALAMQSAQGNGAAIALGTVRALHTSATGTEAELDDGRRLRAEAAIVASGAFAAGSDLLPVPTALRAKSEVYVMAELDDQQAAGLDAMPCINRMIGHPMLSDLYVLPPIRYPDGRTYLKFGANTMIDHWLPDPATVRAWYDHGDDDGPLPALRETLTDLLPDVRIRSWHTRRCADAYTAHRHPYIDILEPGRLIIALGGNGRGAQAADAVGYLTAHLALTGQWQSGLPRDAFRHVPADGPWNGMTLLRDQAK
;
A
#
# COMPACT_ATOMS: atom_id res chain seq x y z
N MET A 1 -4.69 -5.65 28.98
CA MET A 1 -3.40 -5.69 28.28
C MET A 1 -3.19 -4.34 27.65
N ASP A 2 -1.97 -3.83 27.70
CA ASP A 2 -1.61 -2.51 27.22
C ASP A 2 -0.64 -2.68 26.02
N PHE A 3 -0.96 -2.01 24.90
CA PHE A 3 -0.20 -2.15 23.64
C PHE A 3 0.37 -0.82 23.19
N LEU A 4 1.64 -0.84 22.77
CA LEU A 4 2.29 0.24 22.05
C LEU A 4 2.39 -0.12 20.58
N ILE A 5 1.76 0.67 19.70
CA ILE A 5 1.86 0.53 18.25
C ILE A 5 2.95 1.50 17.76
N VAL A 6 4.00 0.97 17.14
CA VAL A 6 5.11 1.74 16.57
C VAL A 6 4.86 1.95 15.07
N GLY A 7 4.45 3.17 14.73
CA GLY A 7 4.09 3.59 13.37
C GLY A 7 2.62 4.02 13.27
N SER A 8 2.41 5.25 12.80
CA SER A 8 1.09 5.89 12.63
C SER A 8 0.57 5.88 11.19
N GLY A 9 1.16 5.03 10.32
CA GLY A 9 0.77 4.86 8.93
C GLY A 9 -0.46 3.95 8.77
N MET A 10 -0.67 3.46 7.53
CA MET A 10 -1.84 2.64 7.17
C MET A 10 -2.06 1.44 8.10
N PHE A 11 -1.02 0.61 8.31
CA PHE A 11 -1.15 -0.57 9.16
C PHE A 11 -1.31 -0.20 10.63
N GLY A 12 -0.54 0.77 11.13
CA GLY A 12 -0.64 1.19 12.53
C GLY A 12 -2.01 1.77 12.88
N ALA A 13 -2.58 2.61 12.01
CA ALA A 13 -3.92 3.17 12.18
C ALA A 13 -5.00 2.08 12.14
N ALA A 14 -4.88 1.13 11.20
CA ALA A 14 -5.78 -0.01 11.10
C ALA A 14 -5.73 -0.89 12.36
N ILE A 15 -4.53 -1.22 12.85
CA ILE A 15 -4.35 -1.99 14.08
C ILE A 15 -4.97 -1.26 15.26
N ALA A 16 -4.71 0.05 15.42
CA ALA A 16 -5.26 0.84 16.49
C ALA A 16 -6.80 0.85 16.49
N ARG A 17 -7.42 1.02 15.30
CA ARG A 17 -8.88 0.96 15.12
C ARG A 17 -9.47 -0.34 15.65
N HIS A 18 -8.87 -1.48 15.29
CA HIS A 18 -9.39 -2.80 15.64
C HIS A 18 -9.00 -3.25 17.06
N LEU A 19 -7.95 -2.68 17.64
CA LEU A 19 -7.44 -3.09 18.96
C LEU A 19 -8.02 -2.25 20.12
N ALA A 20 -8.20 -0.95 19.90
CA ALA A 20 -8.63 0.00 20.93
C ALA A 20 -9.97 -0.34 21.61
N PRO A 21 -10.97 -0.97 20.94
CA PRO A 21 -12.20 -1.40 21.61
C PRO A 21 -11.99 -2.46 22.69
N TYR A 22 -10.84 -3.17 22.70
CA TYR A 22 -10.61 -4.35 23.55
C TYR A 22 -9.41 -4.20 24.49
N ALA A 23 -8.55 -3.19 24.29
CA ALA A 23 -7.31 -3.02 25.03
C ALA A 23 -6.91 -1.55 25.12
N ALA A 24 -6.08 -1.22 26.10
CA ALA A 24 -5.41 0.09 26.14
C ALA A 24 -4.38 0.17 25.01
N VAL A 25 -4.42 1.23 24.21
CA VAL A 25 -3.56 1.41 23.03
C VAL A 25 -2.89 2.77 23.05
N THR A 26 -1.58 2.78 22.86
CA THR A 26 -0.82 4.00 22.53
C THR A 26 -0.20 3.85 21.13
N VAL A 27 -0.47 4.79 20.23
CA VAL A 27 0.17 4.82 18.90
C VAL A 27 1.31 5.84 18.93
N ALA A 28 2.52 5.39 18.67
CA ALA A 28 3.69 6.24 18.54
C ALA A 28 4.07 6.41 17.07
N GLY A 29 4.17 7.65 16.61
CA GLY A 29 4.54 7.96 15.23
C GLY A 29 4.73 9.45 15.02
N PRO A 30 5.38 9.86 13.91
CA PRO A 30 5.54 11.26 13.56
C PRO A 30 4.17 11.92 13.33
N GLU A 31 4.12 13.23 13.50
CA GLU A 31 2.94 14.01 13.14
C GLU A 31 2.63 13.82 11.65
N ALA A 32 1.36 13.59 11.34
CA ALA A 32 0.91 13.55 9.95
C ALA A 32 1.06 14.95 9.34
N ARG A 33 2.03 15.12 8.46
CA ARG A 33 2.18 16.39 7.73
C ARG A 33 1.14 16.44 6.62
N THR A 34 0.38 17.51 6.60
CA THR A 34 -0.66 17.76 5.60
C THR A 34 -0.11 18.40 4.33
N ASP A 35 1.06 19.08 4.40
CA ASP A 35 1.56 19.96 3.36
C ASP A 35 3.06 19.78 3.12
N GLY A 36 3.47 19.67 1.85
CA GLY A 36 4.84 19.82 1.40
C GLY A 36 5.68 18.55 1.36
N PRO A 37 6.94 18.69 0.89
CA PRO A 37 7.93 17.61 0.89
C PRO A 37 8.29 17.27 2.33
N GLY A 38 8.12 16.05 2.75
CA GLY A 38 8.48 15.58 4.09
C GLY A 38 7.42 14.73 4.76
N GLY A 39 6.39 14.31 4.04
CA GLY A 39 5.54 13.22 4.45
C GLY A 39 6.28 11.90 4.24
N TYR A 40 6.89 11.36 5.31
CA TYR A 40 7.57 10.08 5.25
C TYR A 40 6.56 8.93 5.45
N GLY A 41 5.76 8.66 4.43
CA GLY A 41 4.85 7.52 4.53
C GLY A 41 4.04 7.30 3.27
N ALA A 42 3.80 6.04 2.92
CA ALA A 42 3.04 5.63 1.75
C ALA A 42 1.57 6.12 1.76
N HIS A 43 1.08 6.63 2.89
CA HIS A 43 -0.28 7.16 3.05
C HIS A 43 -0.41 8.66 2.77
N HIS A 44 0.67 9.38 2.53
CA HIS A 44 0.62 10.81 2.21
C HIS A 44 0.21 11.05 0.76
N ASP A 45 -1.03 10.68 0.44
CA ASP A 45 -1.57 10.74 -0.91
C ASP A 45 -3.11 10.72 -0.87
N GLU A 46 -3.76 11.10 -1.96
CA GLU A 46 -5.22 11.13 -2.09
C GLU A 46 -5.77 9.98 -2.95
N GLY A 47 -4.91 9.17 -3.54
CA GLY A 47 -5.36 8.10 -4.43
C GLY A 47 -4.62 6.79 -4.25
N ARG A 48 -5.37 5.71 -3.96
CA ARG A 48 -4.93 4.31 -4.06
C ARG A 48 -6.05 3.49 -4.68
N ILE A 49 -5.69 2.63 -5.63
CA ILE A 49 -6.65 1.68 -6.22
C ILE A 49 -7.12 0.71 -5.13
N ILE A 50 -8.38 0.33 -5.17
CA ILE A 50 -8.95 -0.74 -4.35
C ILE A 50 -9.87 -1.61 -5.20
N GLY A 51 -9.74 -2.92 -5.08
CA GLY A 51 -10.54 -3.92 -5.79
C GLY A 51 -10.20 -5.31 -5.29
N ASP A 52 -11.02 -6.30 -5.63
CA ASP A 52 -10.83 -7.68 -5.15
C ASP A 52 -9.69 -8.40 -5.88
N LEU A 53 -9.48 -8.09 -7.17
CA LEU A 53 -8.49 -8.78 -7.99
C LEU A 53 -7.06 -8.38 -7.62
N SER A 54 -6.23 -9.37 -7.35
CA SER A 54 -4.80 -9.22 -7.16
C SER A 54 -4.03 -10.33 -7.90
N GLN A 55 -2.74 -10.46 -7.67
CA GLN A 55 -1.88 -11.46 -8.33
C GLN A 55 -2.01 -12.86 -7.73
N ASP A 56 -2.59 -12.99 -6.54
CA ASP A 56 -2.88 -14.26 -5.87
C ASP A 56 -4.12 -14.13 -4.96
N LEU A 57 -4.61 -15.26 -4.49
CA LEU A 57 -5.82 -15.34 -3.68
C LEU A 57 -5.67 -14.77 -2.26
N VAL A 58 -4.47 -14.81 -1.69
CA VAL A 58 -4.23 -14.28 -0.34
C VAL A 58 -4.41 -12.76 -0.36
N TRP A 59 -3.77 -12.07 -1.32
CA TRP A 59 -3.96 -10.64 -1.51
C TRP A 59 -5.39 -10.28 -1.89
N SER A 60 -6.03 -11.07 -2.76
CA SER A 60 -7.42 -10.85 -3.18
C SER A 60 -8.38 -10.92 -1.99
N GLU A 61 -8.21 -11.89 -1.10
CA GLU A 61 -9.03 -12.02 0.10
C GLU A 61 -8.74 -10.90 1.12
N LEU A 62 -7.47 -10.50 1.29
CA LEU A 62 -7.13 -9.34 2.12
C LEU A 62 -7.78 -8.05 1.60
N ASN A 63 -7.74 -7.82 0.27
CA ASN A 63 -8.35 -6.66 -0.36
C ASN A 63 -9.87 -6.63 -0.17
N ARG A 64 -10.55 -7.78 -0.37
CA ARG A 64 -11.98 -7.90 -0.16
C ARG A 64 -12.38 -7.56 1.27
N ARG A 65 -11.72 -8.17 2.26
CA ARG A 65 -11.95 -7.87 3.69
C ARG A 65 -11.66 -6.41 4.04
N ALA A 66 -10.59 -5.86 3.49
CA ALA A 66 -10.24 -4.46 3.74
C ALA A 66 -11.27 -3.51 3.15
N ARG A 67 -11.79 -3.79 1.95
CA ARG A 67 -12.86 -3.00 1.34
C ARG A 67 -14.13 -3.02 2.21
N ASP A 68 -14.52 -4.19 2.70
CA ASP A 68 -15.67 -4.34 3.59
C ASP A 68 -15.47 -3.51 4.88
N GLY A 69 -14.32 -3.65 5.55
CA GLY A 69 -14.00 -2.90 6.77
C GLY A 69 -13.84 -1.38 6.55
N MET A 70 -13.32 -0.96 5.41
CA MET A 70 -13.26 0.46 5.03
C MET A 70 -14.64 1.04 4.78
N THR A 71 -15.55 0.27 4.15
CA THR A 71 -16.94 0.68 3.91
C THR A 71 -17.72 0.77 5.22
N GLU A 72 -17.47 -0.14 6.16
CA GLU A 72 -18.04 -0.09 7.51
C GLU A 72 -17.55 1.16 8.28
N LEU A 73 -16.27 1.51 8.14
CA LEU A 73 -15.69 2.70 8.78
C LEU A 73 -16.34 3.99 8.26
N ASP A 74 -16.45 4.13 6.94
CA ASP A 74 -17.11 5.24 6.27
C ASP A 74 -17.53 4.82 4.84
N PRO A 75 -18.83 4.71 4.56
CA PRO A 75 -19.33 4.28 3.24
C PRO A 75 -18.97 5.24 2.09
N THR A 76 -18.49 6.44 2.41
CA THR A 76 -18.05 7.44 1.41
C THR A 76 -16.55 7.44 1.19
N LEU A 77 -15.81 6.55 1.86
CA LEU A 77 -14.35 6.50 1.76
C LEU A 77 -13.88 6.01 0.39
N ILE A 78 -14.60 5.06 -0.20
CA ILE A 78 -14.28 4.45 -1.50
C ILE A 78 -15.12 5.11 -2.59
N THR A 79 -14.44 5.61 -3.62
CA THR A 79 -15.06 6.07 -4.85
C THR A 79 -15.08 4.91 -5.84
N SER A 80 -16.28 4.35 -6.09
CA SER A 80 -16.46 3.25 -7.04
C SER A 80 -16.53 3.79 -8.47
N CYS A 81 -15.43 3.68 -9.21
CA CYS A 81 -15.33 4.06 -10.63
C CYS A 81 -15.00 2.88 -11.54
N GLY A 82 -14.89 1.67 -10.97
CA GLY A 82 -14.38 0.50 -11.65
C GLY A 82 -12.86 0.42 -11.70
N ALA A 83 -12.36 -0.74 -12.10
CA ALA A 83 -10.95 -0.94 -12.42
C ALA A 83 -10.78 -1.86 -13.63
N LEU A 84 -9.80 -1.53 -14.49
CA LEU A 84 -9.35 -2.34 -15.61
C LEU A 84 -7.96 -2.88 -15.29
N THR A 85 -7.78 -4.20 -15.39
CA THR A 85 -6.46 -4.82 -15.33
C THR A 85 -6.13 -5.41 -16.69
N ALA A 86 -5.21 -4.80 -17.41
CA ALA A 86 -4.75 -5.26 -18.71
C ALA A 86 -3.52 -6.16 -18.58
N THR A 87 -3.55 -7.34 -19.17
CA THR A 87 -2.48 -8.33 -19.12
C THR A 87 -2.38 -9.08 -20.45
N THR A 88 -1.18 -9.56 -20.78
CA THR A 88 -0.98 -10.52 -21.88
C THR A 88 -1.21 -11.94 -21.38
N ARG A 89 -1.30 -12.92 -22.30
CA ARG A 89 -1.51 -14.34 -21.94
C ARG A 89 -0.41 -14.90 -21.03
N ASP A 90 0.79 -14.39 -21.14
CA ASP A 90 1.96 -14.79 -20.36
C ASP A 90 2.21 -13.90 -19.14
N GLY A 91 1.27 -13.00 -18.84
CA GLY A 91 1.33 -12.08 -17.71
C GLY A 91 1.13 -12.76 -16.35
N PRO A 92 1.41 -12.06 -15.26
CA PRO A 92 1.22 -12.59 -13.91
C PRO A 92 -0.22 -13.04 -13.69
N GLY A 93 -0.41 -14.09 -12.91
CA GLY A 93 -1.61 -14.91 -12.66
C GLY A 93 -3.00 -14.28 -12.52
N TYR A 94 -3.21 -13.04 -12.97
CA TYR A 94 -4.48 -12.33 -12.88
C TYR A 94 -5.67 -13.07 -13.53
N LEU A 95 -5.43 -13.74 -14.68
CA LEU A 95 -6.51 -14.47 -15.37
C LEU A 95 -6.97 -15.68 -14.56
N SER A 96 -6.04 -16.44 -13.98
CA SER A 96 -6.34 -17.59 -13.14
C SER A 96 -7.00 -17.17 -11.82
N VAL A 97 -6.52 -16.11 -11.18
CA VAL A 97 -7.11 -15.57 -9.96
C VAL A 97 -8.52 -15.03 -10.22
N ALA A 98 -8.74 -14.32 -11.32
CA ALA A 98 -10.06 -13.83 -11.71
C ALA A 98 -11.05 -14.99 -11.93
N ALA A 99 -10.61 -16.10 -12.54
CA ALA A 99 -11.45 -17.29 -12.71
C ALA A 99 -11.84 -17.88 -11.35
N GLN A 100 -10.88 -18.04 -10.44
CA GLN A 100 -11.11 -18.56 -9.09
C GLN A 100 -12.02 -17.64 -8.25
N LEU A 101 -11.84 -16.32 -8.33
CA LEU A 101 -12.70 -15.37 -7.62
C LEU A 101 -14.16 -15.43 -8.12
N ARG A 102 -14.37 -15.55 -9.43
CA ARG A 102 -15.70 -15.74 -9.99
C ARG A 102 -16.37 -17.03 -9.49
N GLU A 103 -15.61 -18.11 -9.45
CA GLU A 103 -16.12 -19.43 -9.04
C GLU A 103 -16.42 -19.48 -7.54
N HIS A 104 -15.52 -18.98 -6.68
CA HIS A 104 -15.61 -19.20 -5.24
C HIS A 104 -16.35 -18.08 -4.49
N SER A 105 -16.28 -16.83 -4.97
CA SER A 105 -16.91 -15.68 -4.32
C SER A 105 -18.01 -14.98 -5.12
N GLY A 106 -18.25 -15.41 -6.37
CA GLY A 106 -19.21 -14.74 -7.25
C GLY A 106 -18.79 -13.32 -7.64
N ALA A 107 -17.50 -12.99 -7.58
CA ALA A 107 -16.99 -11.65 -7.88
C ALA A 107 -17.36 -11.25 -9.33
N ASP A 108 -17.94 -10.04 -9.52
CA ASP A 108 -18.20 -9.48 -10.85
C ASP A 108 -16.89 -9.00 -11.48
N ILE A 109 -16.17 -9.93 -12.09
CA ILE A 109 -14.96 -9.66 -12.86
C ILE A 109 -15.23 -10.09 -14.29
N ARG A 110 -15.31 -9.16 -15.22
CA ARG A 110 -15.62 -9.39 -16.64
C ARG A 110 -14.35 -9.46 -17.45
N THR A 111 -14.25 -10.43 -18.35
CA THR A 111 -13.12 -10.51 -19.29
C THR A 111 -13.54 -9.84 -20.60
N LEU A 112 -12.78 -8.84 -21.02
CA LEU A 112 -13.00 -8.07 -22.25
C LEU A 112 -11.82 -8.27 -23.21
N THR A 113 -12.10 -8.21 -24.51
CA THR A 113 -11.06 -7.97 -25.51
C THR A 113 -10.62 -6.51 -25.48
N SER A 114 -9.47 -6.20 -26.05
CA SER A 114 -8.99 -4.82 -26.21
C SER A 114 -10.03 -3.93 -26.90
N ASP A 115 -10.61 -4.39 -28.02
CA ASP A 115 -11.62 -3.64 -28.76
C ASP A 115 -12.87 -3.36 -27.91
N ALA A 116 -13.34 -4.36 -27.18
CA ALA A 116 -14.52 -4.21 -26.30
C ALA A 116 -14.22 -3.23 -25.15
N ALA A 117 -13.03 -3.27 -24.58
CA ALA A 117 -12.60 -2.34 -23.53
C ALA A 117 -12.47 -0.91 -24.08
N CYS A 118 -11.85 -0.72 -25.23
CA CYS A 118 -11.74 0.61 -25.89
C CYS A 118 -13.10 1.18 -26.30
N ALA A 119 -14.04 0.32 -26.73
CA ALA A 119 -15.41 0.75 -27.02
C ALA A 119 -16.19 1.17 -25.77
N GLY A 120 -16.02 0.44 -24.66
CA GLY A 120 -16.66 0.75 -23.37
C GLY A 120 -16.04 1.95 -22.63
N PHE A 121 -14.75 2.18 -22.85
CA PHE A 121 -13.96 3.24 -22.23
C PHE A 121 -13.15 4.01 -23.31
N PRO A 122 -13.82 4.87 -24.07
CA PRO A 122 -13.23 5.47 -25.29
C PRO A 122 -12.03 6.39 -25.04
N MET A 123 -11.76 6.77 -23.77
CA MET A 123 -10.58 7.56 -23.38
C MET A 123 -9.29 6.73 -23.35
N VAL A 124 -9.38 5.39 -23.24
CA VAL A 124 -8.19 4.52 -23.11
C VAL A 124 -7.85 3.80 -24.43
N ARG A 125 -6.58 3.41 -24.58
CA ARG A 125 -6.09 2.59 -25.70
C ARG A 125 -5.29 1.41 -25.16
N PHE A 126 -5.74 0.21 -25.51
CA PHE A 126 -5.07 -1.06 -25.20
C PHE A 126 -4.52 -1.70 -26.48
N GLY A 127 -3.45 -2.47 -26.36
CA GLY A 127 -2.89 -3.23 -27.46
C GLY A 127 -3.79 -4.40 -27.89
N PRO A 128 -3.70 -4.87 -29.15
CA PRO A 128 -4.60 -5.91 -29.68
C PRO A 128 -4.49 -7.26 -28.96
N ASP A 129 -3.31 -7.56 -28.37
CA ASP A 129 -3.03 -8.83 -27.70
C ASP A 129 -3.33 -8.79 -26.20
N GLU A 130 -3.80 -7.66 -25.66
CA GLU A 130 -4.11 -7.51 -24.26
C GLU A 130 -5.51 -8.07 -23.96
N THR A 131 -5.60 -8.82 -22.86
CA THR A 131 -6.86 -9.22 -22.24
C THR A 131 -7.13 -8.30 -21.05
N ILE A 132 -8.33 -7.75 -20.99
CA ILE A 132 -8.72 -6.79 -19.97
C ILE A 132 -9.70 -7.44 -18.99
N LEU A 133 -9.36 -7.40 -17.71
CA LEU A 133 -10.24 -7.80 -16.61
C LEU A 133 -10.89 -6.54 -16.03
N HIS A 134 -12.19 -6.42 -16.17
CA HIS A 134 -12.97 -5.29 -15.66
C HIS A 134 -13.68 -5.68 -14.36
N GLN A 135 -13.43 -4.92 -13.30
CA GLN A 135 -14.11 -5.01 -12.01
C GLN A 135 -14.98 -3.75 -11.80
N PRO A 136 -16.31 -3.80 -12.02
CA PRO A 136 -17.18 -2.62 -11.87
C PRO A 136 -17.23 -2.07 -10.43
N ALA A 137 -17.14 -2.96 -9.42
CA ALA A 137 -17.21 -2.59 -8.00
C ALA A 137 -15.89 -2.08 -7.42
N ALA A 138 -14.79 -2.11 -8.19
CA ALA A 138 -13.51 -1.53 -7.79
C ALA A 138 -13.51 0.00 -7.91
N GLY A 139 -12.44 0.62 -7.44
CA GLY A 139 -12.29 2.07 -7.52
C GLY A 139 -11.04 2.55 -6.81
N HIS A 140 -11.13 3.70 -6.16
CA HIS A 140 -10.01 4.26 -5.40
C HIS A 140 -10.48 4.88 -4.08
N PHE A 141 -9.53 5.14 -3.20
CA PHE A 141 -9.76 5.83 -1.94
C PHE A 141 -8.56 6.71 -1.57
N SER A 142 -8.78 7.67 -0.67
CA SER A 142 -7.70 8.47 -0.07
C SER A 142 -7.08 7.72 1.11
N PRO A 143 -5.82 7.27 1.03
CA PRO A 143 -5.14 6.65 2.17
C PRO A 143 -4.93 7.62 3.33
N ARG A 144 -4.76 8.92 3.06
CA ARG A 144 -4.69 9.96 4.07
C ARG A 144 -5.99 10.05 4.86
N ARG A 145 -7.13 10.09 4.16
CA ARG A 145 -8.46 10.10 4.79
C ARG A 145 -8.72 8.82 5.58
N TYR A 146 -8.35 7.66 5.04
CA TYR A 146 -8.47 6.39 5.77
C TYR A 146 -7.69 6.41 7.08
N VAL A 147 -6.40 6.81 7.07
CA VAL A 147 -5.59 6.90 8.30
C VAL A 147 -6.23 7.84 9.31
N ALA A 148 -6.71 9.02 8.88
CA ALA A 148 -7.38 9.97 9.77
C ALA A 148 -8.63 9.38 10.42
N LEU A 149 -9.51 8.73 9.65
CA LEU A 149 -10.73 8.09 10.14
C LEU A 149 -10.44 6.91 11.07
N ALA A 150 -9.48 6.05 10.73
CA ALA A 150 -9.09 4.91 11.56
C ALA A 150 -8.49 5.37 12.90
N MET A 151 -7.65 6.40 12.89
CA MET A 151 -7.10 7.00 14.11
C MET A 151 -8.17 7.68 14.94
N GLN A 152 -9.11 8.40 14.32
CA GLN A 152 -10.26 9.00 15.01
C GLN A 152 -11.13 7.91 15.67
N SER A 153 -11.40 6.83 14.99
CA SER A 153 -12.11 5.67 15.55
C SER A 153 -11.38 5.06 16.74
N ALA A 154 -10.05 4.90 16.64
CA ALA A 154 -9.24 4.39 17.74
C ALA A 154 -9.26 5.33 18.96
N GLN A 155 -9.12 6.65 18.75
CA GLN A 155 -9.18 7.66 19.81
C GLN A 155 -10.57 7.70 20.46
N GLY A 156 -11.64 7.56 19.67
CA GLY A 156 -13.02 7.44 20.19
C GLY A 156 -13.20 6.22 21.12
N ASN A 157 -12.35 5.19 20.98
CA ASN A 157 -12.27 4.03 21.86
C ASN A 157 -11.14 4.12 22.90
N GLY A 158 -10.61 5.32 23.16
CA GLY A 158 -9.63 5.57 24.21
C GLY A 158 -8.16 5.42 23.85
N ALA A 159 -7.81 5.20 22.58
CA ALA A 159 -6.41 5.14 22.18
C ALA A 159 -5.72 6.50 22.36
N ALA A 160 -4.50 6.48 22.89
CA ALA A 160 -3.62 7.64 23.01
C ALA A 160 -2.69 7.75 21.79
N ILE A 161 -2.31 8.98 21.43
CA ILE A 161 -1.32 9.26 20.40
C ILE A 161 -0.09 9.91 21.05
N ALA A 162 1.07 9.31 20.85
CA ALA A 162 2.36 9.84 21.23
C ALA A 162 3.10 10.32 19.96
N LEU A 163 3.12 11.63 19.73
CA LEU A 163 3.85 12.22 18.61
C LEU A 163 5.36 12.07 18.83
N GLY A 164 6.09 11.62 17.83
CA GLY A 164 7.54 11.43 17.81
C GLY A 164 7.95 10.16 17.05
N THR A 165 9.20 10.07 16.68
CA THR A 165 9.75 8.90 15.99
C THR A 165 10.36 7.94 17.00
N VAL A 166 9.92 6.69 17.04
CA VAL A 166 10.56 5.66 17.87
C VAL A 166 11.91 5.31 17.25
N ARG A 167 12.96 5.44 18.05
CA ARG A 167 14.36 5.15 17.66
C ARG A 167 14.83 3.80 18.13
N ALA A 168 14.37 3.37 19.31
CA ALA A 168 14.75 2.09 19.91
C ALA A 168 13.53 1.44 20.57
N LEU A 169 13.51 0.12 20.55
CA LEU A 169 12.50 -0.71 21.20
C LEU A 169 13.20 -1.80 21.99
N HIS A 170 12.90 -1.88 23.29
CA HIS A 170 13.47 -2.87 24.20
C HIS A 170 12.36 -3.71 24.80
N THR A 171 12.50 -5.01 24.68
CA THR A 171 11.61 -5.99 25.31
C THR A 171 12.27 -6.59 26.55
N SER A 172 11.46 -6.91 27.56
CA SER A 172 11.91 -7.53 28.81
C SER A 172 10.83 -8.47 29.37
N ALA A 173 11.13 -9.19 30.42
CA ALA A 173 10.16 -10.03 31.11
C ALA A 173 8.96 -9.23 31.68
N THR A 174 9.12 -7.93 31.93
CA THR A 174 8.11 -7.06 32.53
C THR A 174 7.33 -6.20 31.55
N GLY A 175 7.71 -6.16 30.27
CA GLY A 175 7.06 -5.36 29.26
C GLY A 175 8.01 -4.86 28.18
N THR A 176 7.53 -3.88 27.42
CA THR A 176 8.25 -3.25 26.32
C THR A 176 8.44 -1.75 26.62
N GLU A 177 9.62 -1.22 26.31
CA GLU A 177 9.94 0.20 26.41
C GLU A 177 10.41 0.71 25.04
N ALA A 178 9.80 1.78 24.54
CA ALA A 178 10.23 2.50 23.34
C ALA A 178 10.80 3.86 23.70
N GLU A 179 11.92 4.20 23.07
CA GLU A 179 12.55 5.52 23.16
C GLU A 179 12.22 6.36 21.91
N LEU A 180 11.70 7.55 22.12
CA LEU A 180 11.40 8.51 21.06
C LEU A 180 12.64 9.37 20.74
N ASP A 181 12.61 10.05 19.59
CA ASP A 181 13.67 10.92 19.11
C ASP A 181 13.88 12.17 19.97
N ASP A 182 12.92 12.56 20.80
CA ASP A 182 13.02 13.64 21.78
C ASP A 182 13.44 13.17 23.19
N GLY A 183 13.79 11.88 23.35
CA GLY A 183 14.23 11.28 24.60
C GLY A 183 13.11 10.81 25.53
N ARG A 184 11.83 11.03 25.19
CA ARG A 184 10.71 10.45 25.95
C ARG A 184 10.71 8.93 25.81
N ARG A 185 10.24 8.26 26.88
CA ARG A 185 10.10 6.81 26.91
C ARG A 185 8.64 6.43 27.12
N LEU A 186 8.18 5.50 26.30
CA LEU A 186 6.85 4.92 26.38
C LEU A 186 6.98 3.46 26.86
N ARG A 187 6.07 3.05 27.73
CA ARG A 187 6.03 1.69 28.26
C ARG A 187 4.68 1.04 28.00
N ALA A 188 4.71 -0.24 27.68
CA ALA A 188 3.53 -1.06 27.49
C ALA A 188 3.83 -2.53 27.86
N GLU A 189 2.80 -3.34 28.01
CA GLU A 189 2.97 -4.79 28.19
C GLU A 189 3.51 -5.44 26.93
N ALA A 190 3.04 -4.99 25.74
CA ALA A 190 3.48 -5.48 24.43
C ALA A 190 3.57 -4.36 23.41
N ALA A 191 4.40 -4.55 22.39
CA ALA A 191 4.51 -3.66 21.24
C ALA A 191 4.14 -4.33 19.94
N ILE A 192 3.62 -3.52 19.00
CA ILE A 192 3.33 -3.93 17.62
C ILE A 192 4.09 -2.99 16.68
N VAL A 193 5.06 -3.52 15.93
CA VAL A 193 5.83 -2.73 14.97
C VAL A 193 5.12 -2.72 13.62
N ALA A 194 4.69 -1.53 13.17
CA ALA A 194 3.98 -1.24 11.93
C ALA A 194 4.59 -0.04 11.18
N SER A 195 5.92 0.11 11.23
CA SER A 195 6.67 1.28 10.74
C SER A 195 6.97 1.26 9.23
N GLY A 196 6.35 0.34 8.46
CA GLY A 196 6.45 0.29 7.00
C GLY A 196 7.89 0.15 6.50
N ALA A 197 8.29 0.98 5.52
CA ALA A 197 9.63 0.95 4.94
C ALA A 197 10.74 1.28 5.96
N PHE A 198 10.42 2.03 7.02
CA PHE A 198 11.37 2.37 8.09
C PHE A 198 11.70 1.20 9.03
N ALA A 199 11.04 0.04 8.90
CA ALA A 199 11.44 -1.17 9.60
C ALA A 199 12.61 -1.89 8.93
N ALA A 200 12.84 -1.68 7.64
CA ALA A 200 13.92 -2.34 6.90
C ALA A 200 15.28 -1.88 7.42
N GLY A 201 16.14 -2.82 7.82
CA GLY A 201 17.46 -2.53 8.34
C GLY A 201 17.49 -1.68 9.63
N SER A 202 16.37 -1.65 10.37
CA SER A 202 16.26 -0.88 11.62
C SER A 202 16.57 -1.72 12.84
N ASP A 203 17.00 -1.06 13.92
CA ASP A 203 17.19 -1.65 15.24
C ASP A 203 15.89 -1.75 16.06
N LEU A 204 14.73 -1.50 15.42
CA LEU A 204 13.42 -1.65 16.06
C LEU A 204 13.02 -3.12 16.26
N LEU A 205 13.66 -4.03 15.53
CA LEU A 205 13.38 -5.46 15.60
C LEU A 205 14.56 -6.19 16.25
N PRO A 206 14.33 -6.95 17.33
CA PRO A 206 15.37 -7.68 18.03
C PRO A 206 15.94 -8.85 17.20
N VAL A 207 15.18 -9.30 16.20
CA VAL A 207 15.59 -10.34 15.27
C VAL A 207 15.69 -9.72 13.89
N PRO A 208 16.86 -9.79 13.23
CA PRO A 208 17.00 -9.35 11.85
C PRO A 208 15.97 -10.03 10.95
N THR A 209 15.25 -9.21 10.18
CA THR A 209 14.09 -9.63 9.38
C THR A 209 14.39 -9.49 7.90
N ALA A 210 14.00 -10.49 7.08
CA ALA A 210 14.08 -10.43 5.62
C ALA A 210 13.03 -9.44 5.07
N LEU A 211 13.26 -8.15 5.32
CA LEU A 211 12.45 -7.03 4.89
C LEU A 211 13.34 -6.05 4.12
N ARG A 212 12.90 -5.61 2.95
CA ARG A 212 13.61 -4.65 2.12
C ARG A 212 12.72 -3.46 1.79
N ALA A 213 13.25 -2.26 1.89
CA ALA A 213 12.59 -1.07 1.38
C ALA A 213 13.08 -0.76 -0.04
N LYS A 214 12.12 -0.46 -0.94
CA LYS A 214 12.38 -0.08 -2.34
C LYS A 214 11.99 1.37 -2.57
N SER A 215 12.82 2.10 -3.31
CA SER A 215 12.47 3.41 -3.85
C SER A 215 11.31 3.28 -4.85
N GLU A 216 10.40 4.23 -4.85
CA GLU A 216 9.26 4.28 -5.74
C GLU A 216 9.04 5.71 -6.20
N VAL A 217 8.77 5.90 -7.49
CA VAL A 217 8.39 7.19 -8.07
C VAL A 217 6.99 7.08 -8.65
N TYR A 218 6.17 8.09 -8.37
CA TYR A 218 4.90 8.27 -9.04
C TYR A 218 4.76 9.69 -9.59
N VAL A 219 3.91 9.84 -10.58
CA VAL A 219 3.69 11.10 -11.27
C VAL A 219 2.28 11.58 -11.02
N MET A 220 2.16 12.88 -10.82
CA MET A 220 0.92 13.64 -10.77
C MET A 220 0.85 14.51 -12.03
N ALA A 221 0.01 14.12 -12.97
CA ALA A 221 -0.23 14.86 -14.20
C ALA A 221 -1.40 15.82 -14.01
N GLU A 222 -1.12 17.12 -13.94
CA GLU A 222 -2.12 18.15 -13.69
C GLU A 222 -3.06 18.30 -14.89
N LEU A 223 -4.36 18.33 -14.62
CA LEU A 223 -5.42 18.56 -15.58
C LEU A 223 -6.06 19.94 -15.35
N ASP A 224 -6.57 20.56 -16.39
CA ASP A 224 -7.56 21.60 -16.23
C ASP A 224 -8.96 21.01 -16.00
N ASP A 225 -9.92 21.86 -15.59
CA ASP A 225 -11.26 21.42 -15.23
C ASP A 225 -11.99 20.77 -16.43
N GLN A 226 -11.74 21.21 -17.66
CA GLN A 226 -12.36 20.65 -18.86
C GLN A 226 -11.83 19.23 -19.15
N GLN A 227 -10.52 19.03 -19.04
CA GLN A 227 -9.89 17.72 -19.22
C GLN A 227 -10.34 16.75 -18.11
N ALA A 228 -10.39 17.23 -16.86
CA ALA A 228 -10.85 16.45 -15.73
C ALA A 228 -12.30 15.97 -15.92
N ALA A 229 -13.22 16.87 -16.30
CA ALA A 229 -14.61 16.52 -16.56
C ALA A 229 -14.78 15.54 -17.72
N GLY A 230 -13.92 15.62 -18.75
CA GLY A 230 -13.91 14.64 -19.85
C GLY A 230 -13.51 13.21 -19.45
N LEU A 231 -12.94 13.06 -18.27
CA LEU A 231 -12.47 11.78 -17.69
C LEU A 231 -13.29 11.29 -16.48
N ASP A 232 -14.45 11.89 -16.18
CA ASP A 232 -15.29 11.52 -15.03
C ASP A 232 -15.68 10.03 -14.99
N ALA A 233 -15.81 9.41 -16.18
CA ALA A 233 -16.12 7.99 -16.30
C ALA A 233 -14.87 7.09 -16.38
N MET A 234 -13.68 7.63 -16.18
CA MET A 234 -12.44 6.85 -16.26
C MET A 234 -12.33 5.89 -15.08
N PRO A 235 -12.14 4.57 -15.30
CA PRO A 235 -11.83 3.63 -14.23
C PRO A 235 -10.36 3.75 -13.79
N CYS A 236 -10.04 3.15 -12.66
CA CYS A 236 -8.65 2.85 -12.32
C CYS A 236 -8.06 1.86 -13.32
N ILE A 237 -6.79 1.97 -13.64
CA ILE A 237 -6.12 1.10 -14.60
C ILE A 237 -4.88 0.50 -13.97
N ASN A 238 -4.72 -0.83 -14.13
CA ASN A 238 -3.47 -1.55 -13.94
C ASN A 238 -3.12 -2.20 -15.28
N ARG A 239 -1.90 -2.02 -15.76
CA ARG A 239 -1.47 -2.56 -17.05
C ARG A 239 -0.08 -3.14 -16.94
N MET A 240 0.09 -4.39 -17.36
CA MET A 240 1.41 -5.00 -17.56
C MET A 240 1.91 -4.55 -18.94
N ILE A 241 3.13 -4.02 -18.99
CA ILE A 241 3.68 -3.43 -20.21
C ILE A 241 5.05 -4.03 -20.55
N GLY A 242 5.34 -4.15 -21.83
CA GLY A 242 6.65 -4.53 -22.37
C GLY A 242 7.46 -3.30 -22.74
N HIS A 243 7.93 -2.53 -21.76
CA HIS A 243 8.71 -1.32 -21.99
C HIS A 243 10.14 -1.50 -21.42
N PRO A 244 11.21 -1.00 -22.07
CA PRO A 244 12.59 -1.19 -21.61
C PRO A 244 12.86 -0.63 -20.20
N MET A 245 12.13 0.40 -19.79
CA MET A 245 12.33 1.10 -18.53
C MET A 245 11.27 0.79 -17.47
N LEU A 246 10.14 0.16 -17.85
CA LEU A 246 8.97 -0.03 -16.99
C LEU A 246 8.41 -1.46 -17.15
N SER A 247 7.96 -2.09 -16.06
CA SER A 247 7.31 -3.42 -16.16
C SER A 247 5.79 -3.37 -16.12
N ASP A 248 5.25 -2.29 -15.61
CA ASP A 248 3.82 -2.11 -15.39
C ASP A 248 3.45 -0.62 -15.41
N LEU A 249 2.18 -0.34 -15.36
CA LEU A 249 1.64 1.01 -15.18
C LEU A 249 0.36 0.90 -14.35
N TYR A 250 0.22 1.72 -13.32
CA TYR A 250 -1.08 1.99 -12.71
C TYR A 250 -1.48 3.44 -12.94
N VAL A 251 -2.77 3.69 -13.17
CA VAL A 251 -3.33 5.04 -13.36
C VAL A 251 -4.62 5.15 -12.58
N LEU A 252 -4.78 6.24 -11.85
CA LEU A 252 -6.03 6.61 -11.21
C LEU A 252 -6.76 7.66 -12.04
N PRO A 253 -8.10 7.69 -12.01
CA PRO A 253 -8.89 8.75 -12.64
C PRO A 253 -8.56 10.12 -12.03
N PRO A 254 -9.09 11.23 -12.59
CA PRO A 254 -8.86 12.56 -12.03
C PRO A 254 -9.27 12.65 -10.55
N ILE A 255 -8.34 13.06 -9.71
CA ILE A 255 -8.57 13.28 -8.27
C ILE A 255 -8.20 14.71 -7.93
N ARG A 256 -9.09 15.40 -7.19
CA ARG A 256 -8.80 16.72 -6.64
C ARG A 256 -7.96 16.59 -5.38
N TYR A 257 -6.84 17.28 -5.33
CA TYR A 257 -5.91 17.30 -4.20
C TYR A 257 -6.12 18.52 -3.29
N PRO A 258 -5.56 18.50 -2.07
CA PRO A 258 -5.72 19.61 -1.11
C PRO A 258 -5.17 20.97 -1.59
N ASP A 259 -4.23 20.97 -2.55
CA ASP A 259 -3.72 22.19 -3.20
C ASP A 259 -4.73 22.84 -4.16
N GLY A 260 -5.92 22.27 -4.28
CA GLY A 260 -7.00 22.76 -5.13
C GLY A 260 -6.85 22.39 -6.60
N ARG A 261 -5.86 21.59 -6.98
CA ARG A 261 -5.64 21.12 -8.35
C ARG A 261 -6.16 19.70 -8.55
N THR A 262 -6.41 19.34 -9.79
CA THR A 262 -6.86 18.01 -10.18
C THR A 262 -5.76 17.28 -10.96
N TYR A 263 -5.48 16.04 -10.59
CA TYR A 263 -4.41 15.25 -11.18
C TYR A 263 -4.88 13.86 -11.58
N LEU A 264 -4.33 13.35 -12.70
CA LEU A 264 -4.16 11.92 -12.88
C LEU A 264 -2.91 11.52 -12.09
N LYS A 265 -3.05 10.57 -11.20
CA LYS A 265 -1.91 9.95 -10.54
C LYS A 265 -1.57 8.63 -11.20
N PHE A 266 -0.30 8.40 -11.48
CA PHE A 266 0.17 7.14 -12.06
C PHE A 266 1.62 6.85 -11.68
N GLY A 267 2.03 5.60 -11.86
CA GLY A 267 3.38 5.14 -11.57
C GLY A 267 3.60 3.73 -12.07
N ALA A 268 4.83 3.25 -11.93
CA ALA A 268 5.28 1.96 -12.43
C ALA A 268 6.46 1.44 -11.61
N ASN A 269 6.74 0.14 -11.69
CA ASN A 269 8.07 -0.36 -11.33
C ASN A 269 9.05 -0.02 -12.46
N THR A 270 10.20 0.55 -12.10
CA THR A 270 11.15 1.13 -13.05
C THR A 270 12.54 0.50 -12.99
N MET A 271 13.32 0.65 -14.06
CA MET A 271 14.72 0.19 -14.11
C MET A 271 15.64 0.95 -13.14
N ILE A 272 15.26 2.13 -12.68
CA ILE A 272 16.05 2.93 -11.72
C ILE A 272 15.71 2.65 -10.27
N ASP A 273 14.65 1.90 -10.00
CA ASP A 273 14.31 1.51 -8.63
C ASP A 273 15.48 0.80 -7.96
N HIS A 274 15.67 1.08 -6.66
CA HIS A 274 16.76 0.50 -5.89
C HIS A 274 16.33 0.19 -4.45
N TRP A 275 17.09 -0.69 -3.82
CA TRP A 275 16.88 -1.00 -2.41
C TRP A 275 17.42 0.11 -1.53
N LEU A 276 16.66 0.44 -0.49
CA LEU A 276 16.99 1.38 0.56
C LEU A 276 17.32 0.57 1.83
N PRO A 277 18.61 0.40 2.17
CA PRO A 277 19.04 -0.62 3.13
C PRO A 277 18.64 -0.34 4.58
N ASP A 278 18.37 0.92 4.92
CA ASP A 278 18.14 1.36 6.30
C ASP A 278 17.25 2.61 6.40
N PRO A 279 16.76 2.96 7.59
CA PRO A 279 15.90 4.12 7.80
C PRO A 279 16.51 5.47 7.37
N ALA A 280 17.84 5.63 7.48
CA ALA A 280 18.51 6.85 7.07
C ALA A 280 18.47 7.02 5.55
N THR A 281 18.71 5.93 4.82
CA THR A 281 18.61 5.88 3.35
C THR A 281 17.17 6.10 2.88
N VAL A 282 16.17 5.51 3.57
CA VAL A 282 14.74 5.78 3.28
C VAL A 282 14.43 7.27 3.44
N ARG A 283 14.91 7.89 4.51
CA ARG A 283 14.72 9.34 4.72
C ARG A 283 15.39 10.17 3.63
N ALA A 284 16.67 9.87 3.34
CA ALA A 284 17.42 10.57 2.30
C ALA A 284 16.74 10.44 0.91
N TRP A 285 16.14 9.28 0.63
CA TRP A 285 15.33 9.09 -0.59
C TRP A 285 14.15 10.05 -0.65
N TYR A 286 13.36 10.16 0.41
CA TYR A 286 12.24 11.09 0.46
C TYR A 286 12.67 12.56 0.33
N ASP A 287 13.81 12.93 0.90
CA ASP A 287 14.29 14.31 0.91
C ASP A 287 14.97 14.71 -0.42
N HIS A 288 15.78 13.83 -1.00
CA HIS A 288 16.72 14.18 -2.06
C HIS A 288 16.86 13.13 -3.17
N GLY A 289 16.06 12.04 -3.19
CA GLY A 289 16.14 11.02 -4.23
C GLY A 289 15.88 11.59 -5.63
N ASP A 290 16.52 11.02 -6.65
CA ASP A 290 16.23 11.34 -8.05
C ASP A 290 14.88 10.74 -8.44
N ASP A 291 13.88 11.58 -8.59
CA ASP A 291 12.52 11.22 -8.96
C ASP A 291 12.15 11.63 -10.40
N ASP A 292 13.02 12.33 -11.11
CA ASP A 292 12.78 12.74 -12.49
C ASP A 292 13.24 11.71 -13.54
N GLY A 293 14.18 10.83 -13.19
CA GLY A 293 14.75 9.85 -14.11
C GLY A 293 13.74 9.01 -14.89
N PRO A 294 12.66 8.45 -14.27
CA PRO A 294 11.67 7.65 -15.00
C PRO A 294 10.61 8.48 -15.72
N LEU A 295 10.56 9.82 -15.52
CA LEU A 295 9.49 10.68 -16.02
C LEU A 295 9.31 10.63 -17.56
N PRO A 296 10.36 10.62 -18.41
CA PRO A 296 10.17 10.51 -19.84
C PRO A 296 9.42 9.24 -20.26
N ALA A 297 9.82 8.07 -19.75
CA ALA A 297 9.18 6.79 -20.04
C ALA A 297 7.74 6.73 -19.51
N LEU A 298 7.50 7.24 -18.31
CA LEU A 298 6.16 7.33 -17.72
C LEU A 298 5.24 8.23 -18.53
N ARG A 299 5.74 9.37 -19.03
CA ARG A 299 4.96 10.28 -19.89
C ARG A 299 4.60 9.63 -21.22
N GLU A 300 5.55 8.97 -21.87
CA GLU A 300 5.34 8.22 -23.12
C GLU A 300 4.22 7.19 -22.92
N THR A 301 4.36 6.34 -21.91
CA THR A 301 3.40 5.26 -21.62
C THR A 301 1.99 5.79 -21.27
N LEU A 302 1.90 6.90 -20.53
CA LEU A 302 0.60 7.52 -20.26
C LEU A 302 -0.02 8.12 -21.52
N THR A 303 0.78 8.76 -22.37
CA THR A 303 0.30 9.35 -23.64
C THR A 303 -0.21 8.27 -24.59
N ASP A 304 0.46 7.12 -24.64
CA ASP A 304 0.00 5.97 -25.43
C ASP A 304 -1.34 5.40 -24.91
N LEU A 305 -1.49 5.35 -23.59
CA LEU A 305 -2.73 4.87 -22.96
C LEU A 305 -3.90 5.85 -23.11
N LEU A 306 -3.62 7.17 -23.00
CA LEU A 306 -4.60 8.26 -22.97
C LEU A 306 -4.24 9.33 -24.03
N PRO A 307 -4.28 9.02 -25.34
CA PRO A 307 -3.71 9.89 -26.40
C PRO A 307 -4.43 11.22 -26.57
N ASP A 308 -5.71 11.30 -26.17
CA ASP A 308 -6.52 12.51 -26.33
C ASP A 308 -6.47 13.43 -25.11
N VAL A 309 -5.74 13.04 -24.03
CA VAL A 309 -5.64 13.80 -22.79
C VAL A 309 -4.50 14.81 -22.86
N ARG A 310 -4.82 16.07 -22.54
CA ARG A 310 -3.83 17.16 -22.46
C ARG A 310 -3.43 17.41 -21.03
N ILE A 311 -2.16 17.22 -20.73
CA ILE A 311 -1.57 17.45 -19.43
C ILE A 311 -1.02 18.87 -19.35
N ARG A 312 -1.41 19.62 -18.31
CA ARG A 312 -0.97 20.99 -18.06
C ARG A 312 0.44 21.04 -17.49
N SER A 313 0.73 20.19 -16.51
CA SER A 313 2.05 20.08 -15.89
C SER A 313 2.28 18.69 -15.32
N TRP A 314 3.55 18.34 -15.11
CA TRP A 314 4.00 17.05 -14.62
C TRP A 314 4.76 17.25 -13.30
N HIS A 315 4.41 16.50 -12.27
CA HIS A 315 5.06 16.57 -10.97
C HIS A 315 5.41 15.17 -10.51
N THR A 316 6.67 14.92 -10.26
CA THR A 316 7.14 13.67 -9.65
C THR A 316 6.98 13.70 -8.14
N ARG A 317 6.82 12.51 -7.54
CA ARG A 317 6.75 12.32 -6.10
C ARG A 317 7.44 11.01 -5.73
N ARG A 318 8.02 10.99 -4.55
CA ARG A 318 8.74 9.85 -4.01
C ARG A 318 7.86 9.06 -3.05
N CYS A 319 8.01 7.75 -3.07
CA CYS A 319 7.46 6.82 -2.10
C CYS A 319 8.54 5.78 -1.77
N ALA A 320 8.36 5.05 -0.68
CA ALA A 320 9.16 3.89 -0.35
C ALA A 320 8.24 2.76 0.09
N ASP A 321 8.36 1.63 -0.56
CA ASP A 321 7.57 0.44 -0.30
C ASP A 321 8.38 -0.64 0.41
N ALA A 322 7.78 -1.30 1.40
CA ALA A 322 8.39 -2.40 2.12
C ALA A 322 7.98 -3.74 1.50
N TYR A 323 8.97 -4.56 1.16
CA TYR A 323 8.82 -5.90 0.58
C TYR A 323 9.30 -6.97 1.52
N THR A 324 8.54 -8.07 1.59
CA THR A 324 8.85 -9.28 2.38
C THR A 324 9.45 -10.39 1.51
N ALA A 325 10.06 -11.35 2.16
CA ALA A 325 10.72 -12.47 1.47
C ALA A 325 9.78 -13.42 0.72
N HIS A 326 8.47 -13.44 1.04
CA HIS A 326 7.48 -14.33 0.42
C HIS A 326 6.32 -13.60 -0.26
N ARG A 327 6.42 -12.27 -0.42
CA ARG A 327 5.45 -11.40 -1.13
C ARG A 327 4.11 -11.16 -0.42
N HIS A 328 3.92 -11.61 0.83
CA HIS A 328 2.76 -11.30 1.66
C HIS A 328 3.19 -10.52 2.90
N PRO A 329 2.30 -9.82 3.59
CA PRO A 329 2.68 -9.09 4.80
C PRO A 329 3.16 -10.04 5.89
N TYR A 330 4.16 -9.64 6.64
CA TYR A 330 4.43 -10.29 7.93
C TYR A 330 3.39 -9.82 8.93
N ILE A 331 2.65 -10.77 9.49
CA ILE A 331 1.78 -10.59 10.65
C ILE A 331 2.17 -11.71 11.62
N ASP A 332 3.12 -11.47 12.50
CA ASP A 332 3.69 -12.53 13.33
C ASP A 332 4.07 -12.06 14.72
N ILE A 333 4.18 -13.02 15.66
CA ILE A 333 4.67 -12.83 17.01
C ILE A 333 6.16 -13.18 17.00
N LEU A 334 7.02 -12.18 17.20
CA LEU A 334 8.46 -12.39 17.33
C LEU A 334 8.84 -12.82 18.75
N GLU A 335 8.18 -12.23 19.76
CA GLU A 335 8.35 -12.58 21.16
C GLU A 335 6.98 -12.76 21.82
N PRO A 336 6.65 -13.96 22.31
CA PRO A 336 5.33 -14.24 22.89
C PRO A 336 4.95 -13.25 24.00
N GLY A 337 3.79 -12.60 23.83
CA GLY A 337 3.26 -11.62 24.76
C GLY A 337 4.05 -10.30 24.85
N ARG A 338 5.03 -10.03 23.99
CA ARG A 338 5.87 -8.83 24.03
C ARG A 338 6.00 -8.11 22.70
N LEU A 339 6.21 -8.82 21.61
CA LEU A 339 6.49 -8.19 20.33
C LEU A 339 5.78 -8.87 19.17
N ILE A 340 5.02 -8.08 18.46
CA ILE A 340 4.28 -8.46 17.25
C ILE A 340 4.72 -7.55 16.10
N ILE A 341 4.67 -8.04 14.88
CA ILE A 341 4.95 -7.24 13.68
C ILE A 341 3.78 -7.26 12.71
N ALA A 342 3.58 -6.14 12.00
CA ALA A 342 2.72 -5.99 10.85
C ALA A 342 3.47 -5.17 9.79
N LEU A 343 4.21 -5.85 8.89
CA LEU A 343 5.19 -5.23 8.00
C LEU A 343 5.07 -5.77 6.58
N GLY A 344 5.51 -4.98 5.59
CA GLY A 344 5.64 -5.43 4.21
C GLY A 344 4.36 -5.32 3.40
N GLY A 345 4.02 -4.11 2.98
CA GLY A 345 2.89 -3.85 2.09
C GLY A 345 3.08 -4.36 0.66
N ASN A 346 4.32 -4.66 0.25
CA ASN A 346 4.67 -5.23 -1.06
C ASN A 346 4.07 -4.45 -2.25
N GLY A 347 4.02 -3.11 -2.17
CA GLY A 347 3.38 -2.24 -3.16
C GLY A 347 1.84 -2.29 -3.16
N ARG A 348 1.21 -3.10 -2.27
CA ARG A 348 -0.25 -3.34 -2.21
C ARG A 348 -0.87 -3.07 -0.84
N GLY A 349 -0.05 -2.73 0.15
CA GLY A 349 -0.46 -2.64 1.54
C GLY A 349 -1.64 -1.69 1.78
N ALA A 350 -1.81 -0.65 0.98
CA ALA A 350 -2.93 0.27 1.12
C ALA A 350 -4.29 -0.41 0.91
N GLN A 351 -4.42 -1.25 -0.13
CA GLN A 351 -5.66 -1.97 -0.45
C GLN A 351 -6.05 -2.97 0.65
N ALA A 352 -5.07 -3.51 1.35
CA ALA A 352 -5.25 -4.56 2.35
C ALA A 352 -5.17 -4.04 3.81
N ALA A 353 -4.94 -2.74 4.01
CA ALA A 353 -4.55 -2.21 5.31
C ALA A 353 -5.53 -2.53 6.44
N ASP A 354 -6.83 -2.39 6.21
CA ASP A 354 -7.84 -2.64 7.23
C ASP A 354 -7.87 -4.13 7.65
N ALA A 355 -7.76 -5.04 6.68
CA ALA A 355 -7.70 -6.48 6.95
C ALA A 355 -6.41 -6.89 7.69
N VAL A 356 -5.27 -6.32 7.30
CA VAL A 356 -4.00 -6.52 8.02
C VAL A 356 -4.12 -6.01 9.46
N GLY A 357 -4.75 -4.86 9.66
CA GLY A 357 -5.03 -4.30 10.99
C GLY A 357 -5.88 -5.24 11.83
N TYR A 358 -7.00 -5.72 11.29
CA TYR A 358 -7.89 -6.66 11.96
C TYR A 358 -7.15 -7.96 12.35
N LEU A 359 -6.43 -8.58 11.40
CA LEU A 359 -5.70 -9.82 11.65
C LEU A 359 -4.61 -9.65 12.72
N THR A 360 -3.90 -8.51 12.68
CA THR A 360 -2.87 -8.20 13.67
C THR A 360 -3.46 -7.96 15.05
N ALA A 361 -4.55 -7.20 15.16
CA ALA A 361 -5.25 -6.95 16.43
C ALA A 361 -5.77 -8.25 17.03
N HIS A 362 -6.39 -9.11 16.22
CA HIS A 362 -6.86 -10.41 16.66
C HIS A 362 -5.71 -11.31 17.17
N LEU A 363 -4.60 -11.37 16.43
CA LEU A 363 -3.41 -12.12 16.84
C LEU A 363 -2.83 -11.56 18.15
N ALA A 364 -2.80 -10.24 18.31
CA ALA A 364 -2.31 -9.58 19.51
C ALA A 364 -3.15 -9.90 20.76
N LEU A 365 -4.48 -9.91 20.61
CA LEU A 365 -5.41 -10.17 21.70
C LEU A 365 -5.45 -11.64 22.12
N THR A 366 -5.36 -12.55 21.16
CA THR A 366 -5.64 -13.98 21.40
C THR A 366 -4.40 -14.87 21.38
N GLY A 367 -3.32 -14.41 20.77
CA GLY A 367 -2.13 -15.23 20.45
C GLY A 367 -2.38 -16.29 19.37
N GLN A 368 -3.58 -16.32 18.76
CA GLN A 368 -4.00 -17.37 17.83
C GLN A 368 -4.29 -16.82 16.43
N TRP A 369 -3.97 -17.61 15.43
CA TRP A 369 -4.32 -17.32 14.04
C TRP A 369 -5.67 -17.94 13.69
N GLN A 370 -6.71 -17.14 13.54
CA GLN A 370 -8.07 -17.56 13.21
C GLN A 370 -8.62 -16.72 12.06
N SER A 371 -8.15 -16.95 10.84
CA SER A 371 -8.55 -16.11 9.72
C SER A 371 -9.10 -16.87 8.52
N GLY A 372 -8.94 -18.19 8.45
CA GLY A 372 -9.18 -18.96 7.22
C GLY A 372 -8.12 -18.78 6.13
N LEU A 373 -7.23 -17.79 6.27
CA LEU A 373 -6.05 -17.64 5.42
C LEU A 373 -4.89 -18.51 5.92
N PRO A 374 -4.02 -19.04 5.03
CA PRO A 374 -2.91 -19.91 5.43
C PRO A 374 -1.93 -19.14 6.32
N ARG A 375 -1.70 -19.63 7.53
CA ARG A 375 -0.81 -19.00 8.52
C ARG A 375 0.59 -18.75 7.98
N ASP A 376 1.14 -19.70 7.21
CA ASP A 376 2.50 -19.65 6.70
C ASP A 376 2.74 -18.52 5.68
N ALA A 377 1.67 -18.02 5.04
CA ALA A 377 1.75 -16.86 4.16
C ALA A 377 2.06 -15.55 4.91
N PHE A 378 1.96 -15.53 6.25
CA PHE A 378 2.14 -14.32 7.06
C PHE A 378 3.29 -14.44 8.08
N ARG A 379 3.97 -15.59 8.10
CA ARG A 379 5.06 -15.81 9.04
C ARG A 379 6.27 -14.96 8.71
N HIS A 380 6.90 -14.47 9.75
CA HIS A 380 8.19 -13.81 9.68
C HIS A 380 9.25 -14.73 9.06
N VAL A 381 10.10 -14.15 8.21
CA VAL A 381 11.31 -14.80 7.67
C VAL A 381 12.52 -14.06 8.21
N PRO A 382 13.47 -14.75 8.88
CA PRO A 382 14.73 -14.17 9.33
C PRO A 382 15.57 -13.62 8.17
N ALA A 383 16.47 -12.68 8.43
CA ALA A 383 17.27 -12.01 7.40
C ALA A 383 18.19 -12.97 6.60
N ASP A 384 18.61 -14.07 7.20
CA ASP A 384 19.39 -15.15 6.59
C ASP A 384 18.52 -16.23 5.90
N GLY A 385 17.19 -16.08 5.95
CA GLY A 385 16.23 -16.97 5.30
C GLY A 385 16.14 -16.74 3.78
N PRO A 386 15.42 -17.63 3.08
CA PRO A 386 15.30 -17.55 1.62
C PRO A 386 14.53 -16.30 1.19
N TRP A 387 15.03 -15.60 0.17
CA TRP A 387 14.34 -14.49 -0.45
C TRP A 387 13.63 -14.93 -1.75
N ASN A 388 12.31 -15.08 -1.70
CA ASN A 388 11.41 -15.32 -2.83
C ASN A 388 10.53 -14.09 -3.12
N GLY A 389 10.89 -12.96 -2.55
CA GLY A 389 10.19 -11.68 -2.67
C GLY A 389 10.37 -11.03 -4.05
N MET A 390 10.13 -9.72 -4.07
CA MET A 390 10.32 -8.93 -5.28
C MET A 390 11.80 -8.91 -5.71
N THR A 391 12.01 -8.93 -7.02
CA THR A 391 13.30 -8.66 -7.67
C THR A 391 13.19 -7.35 -8.44
N LEU A 392 14.15 -6.45 -8.32
CA LEU A 392 14.17 -5.19 -9.05
C LEU A 392 14.18 -5.46 -10.57
N LEU A 393 13.51 -4.60 -11.34
CA LEU A 393 13.41 -4.75 -12.79
C LEU A 393 14.81 -4.82 -13.46
N ARG A 394 15.75 -3.99 -13.03
CA ARG A 394 17.14 -3.99 -13.51
C ARG A 394 17.91 -5.31 -13.25
N ASP A 395 17.50 -6.09 -12.26
CA ASP A 395 18.13 -7.38 -11.92
C ASP A 395 17.48 -8.55 -12.66
N GLN A 396 16.28 -8.35 -13.23
CA GLN A 396 15.61 -9.33 -14.10
C GLN A 396 16.14 -9.28 -15.54
N ALA A 397 16.75 -8.17 -15.95
CA ALA A 397 17.29 -7.96 -17.30
C ALA A 397 18.70 -8.52 -17.48
N LYS A 398 19.31 -9.11 -16.44
CA LYS A 398 20.62 -9.79 -16.47
C LYS A 398 20.46 -11.30 -16.71
#